data_160441d8cb5b4add6471ebbd38cce9ef
#
_entry.id   160441d8cb5b4add6471ebbd38cce9ef
#
_cell.length_a   1.000
_cell.length_b   1.000
_cell.length_c   1.000
_cell.angle_alpha   90.00
_cell.angle_beta   90.00
_cell.angle_gamma   90.00
#
_symmetry.space_group_name_H-M   'P 1'
#
loop_
_entity.id
_entity.type
_entity.pdbx_description
1 polymer ?
#
loop_
_entity_poly.entity_id
_entity_poly.type
_entity_poly.pdbx_seq_one_letter_code
_entity_poly.pdbx_strand_id
1 'polypeptide(L)'
;MQMSASKLKDVLTTGEVAKICNVAPRTVSKWFDSGTLTGYRIPGSKDRRIPLSQLIKFMKHHGMPLNGLMTGATRVMIVDDEADIVEVLERILEGEAKYEVEVAKSGFMAGITAEKSRPHVILLDMHLKDIDGREVAKAVRSNPDLQLTKVIAMSGRMSEVELKALIGSGFDGYLKKPFNVRQVIQTIEDATHVTY
;
A
#
# COMPACT_ATOMS: atom_id res chain seq x y z
N MET A 1 19.46 -4.10 -19.98
CA MET A 1 19.44 -2.73 -19.41
C MET A 1 18.14 -2.63 -18.63
N GLN A 2 18.19 -3.04 -17.35
CA GLN A 2 17.02 -3.07 -16.46
C GLN A 2 16.65 -1.62 -16.13
N MET A 3 15.47 -1.19 -16.56
CA MET A 3 14.88 0.06 -16.09
C MET A 3 14.48 -0.14 -14.63
N SER A 4 15.24 0.48 -13.72
CA SER A 4 14.91 0.56 -12.31
C SER A 4 13.48 1.07 -12.14
N ALA A 5 12.63 0.31 -11.47
CA ALA A 5 11.30 0.74 -11.08
C ALA A 5 11.45 2.02 -10.25
N SER A 6 10.94 3.12 -10.76
CA SER A 6 11.05 4.44 -10.13
C SER A 6 10.21 4.44 -8.86
N LYS A 7 10.86 4.28 -7.70
CA LYS A 7 10.24 4.48 -6.39
C LYS A 7 9.59 5.87 -6.37
N LEU A 8 8.32 5.94 -6.02
CA LEU A 8 7.63 7.22 -5.92
C LEU A 8 8.38 8.13 -4.94
N LYS A 9 8.65 9.36 -5.34
CA LYS A 9 9.38 10.32 -4.49
C LYS A 9 8.52 10.73 -3.31
N ASP A 10 9.13 10.94 -2.15
CA ASP A 10 8.45 11.42 -0.94
C ASP A 10 7.89 12.84 -1.09
N VAL A 11 8.48 13.59 -2.01
CA VAL A 11 8.10 14.99 -2.31
C VAL A 11 8.02 15.19 -3.81
N LEU A 12 6.90 15.69 -4.27
CA LEU A 12 6.57 15.86 -5.69
C LEU A 12 6.58 17.34 -6.10
N THR A 13 6.87 17.55 -7.38
CA THR A 13 6.68 18.84 -8.05
C THR A 13 5.26 19.00 -8.54
N THR A 14 4.84 20.21 -8.87
CA THR A 14 3.52 20.47 -9.51
C THR A 14 3.34 19.71 -10.82
N GLY A 15 4.40 19.50 -11.59
CA GLY A 15 4.35 18.74 -12.85
C GLY A 15 4.16 17.24 -12.62
N GLU A 16 4.80 16.66 -11.59
CA GLU A 16 4.60 15.27 -11.22
C GLU A 16 3.19 15.03 -10.69
N VAL A 17 2.69 15.91 -9.82
CA VAL A 17 1.30 15.85 -9.33
C VAL A 17 0.30 15.98 -10.48
N ALA A 18 0.54 16.87 -11.43
CA ALA A 18 -0.32 17.05 -12.60
C ALA A 18 -0.44 15.78 -13.45
N LYS A 19 0.66 15.06 -13.63
CA LYS A 19 0.68 13.75 -14.32
C LYS A 19 -0.11 12.69 -13.54
N ILE A 20 0.11 12.60 -12.21
CA ILE A 20 -0.58 11.65 -11.34
C ILE A 20 -2.09 11.88 -11.36
N CYS A 21 -2.52 13.13 -11.25
CA CYS A 21 -3.93 13.51 -11.21
C CYS A 21 -4.57 13.65 -12.60
N ASN A 22 -3.79 13.46 -13.68
CA ASN A 22 -4.22 13.67 -15.08
C ASN A 22 -4.85 15.06 -15.32
N VAL A 23 -4.18 16.11 -14.82
CA VAL A 23 -4.61 17.51 -14.97
C VAL A 23 -3.48 18.39 -15.48
N ALA A 24 -3.79 19.62 -15.91
CA ALA A 24 -2.76 20.60 -16.29
C ALA A 24 -1.97 21.08 -15.06
N PRO A 25 -0.64 21.35 -15.16
CA PRO A 25 0.18 21.86 -14.04
C PRO A 25 -0.37 23.13 -13.40
N ARG A 26 -1.02 24.00 -14.18
CA ARG A 26 -1.68 25.20 -13.68
C ARG A 26 -2.83 24.89 -12.71
N THR A 27 -3.51 23.76 -12.87
CA THR A 27 -4.58 23.32 -11.97
C THR A 27 -3.99 22.97 -10.60
N VAL A 28 -2.90 22.22 -10.57
CA VAL A 28 -2.17 21.90 -9.34
C VAL A 28 -1.67 23.17 -8.65
N SER A 29 -1.14 24.13 -9.43
CA SER A 29 -0.73 25.42 -8.89
C SER A 29 -1.88 26.17 -8.21
N LYS A 30 -3.10 26.15 -8.80
CA LYS A 30 -4.29 26.74 -8.19
C LYS A 30 -4.68 26.05 -6.89
N TRP A 31 -4.68 24.71 -6.86
CA TRP A 31 -4.95 23.94 -5.62
C TRP A 31 -3.97 24.27 -4.50
N PHE A 32 -2.68 24.38 -4.84
CA PHE A 32 -1.64 24.77 -3.89
C PHE A 32 -1.84 26.21 -3.40
N ASP A 33 -2.04 27.17 -4.31
CA ASP A 33 -2.13 28.60 -3.98
C ASP A 33 -3.44 28.94 -3.23
N SER A 34 -4.50 28.17 -3.41
CA SER A 34 -5.76 28.26 -2.63
C SER A 34 -5.68 27.55 -1.26
N GLY A 35 -4.58 26.83 -0.96
CA GLY A 35 -4.44 26.05 0.27
C GLY A 35 -5.20 24.71 0.26
N THR A 36 -5.90 24.37 -0.84
CA THR A 36 -6.64 23.11 -0.96
C THR A 36 -5.71 21.91 -1.00
N LEU A 37 -4.54 22.06 -1.67
CA LEU A 37 -3.47 21.07 -1.68
C LEU A 37 -2.28 21.60 -0.87
N THR A 38 -1.99 20.95 0.25
CA THR A 38 -0.94 21.37 1.18
C THR A 38 0.46 20.99 0.68
N GLY A 39 1.40 21.90 0.87
CA GLY A 39 2.81 21.72 0.54
C GLY A 39 3.63 22.92 0.99
N TYR A 40 4.86 23.06 0.48
CA TYR A 40 5.74 24.17 0.80
C TYR A 40 6.44 24.72 -0.44
N ARG A 41 7.00 25.93 -0.33
CA ARG A 41 7.88 26.52 -1.36
C ARG A 41 9.32 26.39 -0.93
N ILE A 42 10.21 26.14 -1.87
CA ILE A 42 11.65 26.19 -1.59
C ILE A 42 12.01 27.64 -1.27
N PRO A 43 12.67 27.92 -0.12
CA PRO A 43 13.15 29.25 0.21
C PRO A 43 13.98 29.85 -0.92
N GLY A 44 13.67 31.08 -1.32
CA GLY A 44 14.36 31.76 -2.44
C GLY A 44 13.93 31.33 -3.84
N SER A 45 12.97 30.40 -3.97
CA SER A 45 12.43 29.93 -5.25
C SER A 45 10.91 30.05 -5.30
N LYS A 46 10.36 30.08 -6.51
CA LYS A 46 8.90 29.96 -6.74
C LYS A 46 8.42 28.50 -6.78
N ASP A 47 9.35 27.56 -6.69
CA ASP A 47 9.07 26.14 -6.83
C ASP A 47 8.23 25.61 -5.67
N ARG A 48 7.15 24.93 -6.02
CA ARG A 48 6.26 24.28 -5.07
C ARG A 48 6.71 22.84 -4.88
N ARG A 49 6.61 22.35 -3.65
CA ARG A 49 6.86 20.96 -3.26
C ARG A 49 5.69 20.42 -2.50
N ILE A 50 5.18 19.30 -2.94
CA ILE A 50 4.00 18.64 -2.40
C ILE A 50 4.44 17.30 -1.81
N PRO A 51 4.42 17.13 -0.47
CA PRO A 51 4.65 15.83 0.15
C PRO A 51 3.64 14.80 -0.37
N LEU A 52 4.10 13.58 -0.66
CA LEU A 52 3.25 12.51 -1.17
C LEU A 52 2.06 12.23 -0.24
N SER A 53 2.30 12.24 1.07
CA SER A 53 1.24 12.07 2.08
C SER A 53 0.14 13.14 1.98
N GLN A 54 0.48 14.36 1.62
CA GLN A 54 -0.51 15.44 1.44
C GLN A 54 -1.29 15.27 0.14
N LEU A 55 -0.63 14.81 -0.93
CA LEU A 55 -1.32 14.47 -2.17
C LEU A 55 -2.31 13.33 -1.96
N ILE A 56 -1.93 12.27 -1.25
CA ILE A 56 -2.81 11.15 -0.93
C ILE A 56 -4.04 11.62 -0.15
N LYS A 57 -3.86 12.45 0.89
CA LYS A 57 -4.97 13.02 1.67
C LYS A 57 -5.90 13.83 0.78
N PHE A 58 -5.33 14.68 -0.06
CA PHE A 58 -6.08 15.51 -1.02
C PHE A 58 -6.91 14.64 -1.97
N MET A 59 -6.28 13.63 -2.60
CA MET A 59 -6.97 12.74 -3.55
C MET A 59 -8.10 11.96 -2.88
N LYS A 60 -7.87 11.40 -1.68
CA LYS A 60 -8.90 10.71 -0.88
C LYS A 60 -10.08 11.64 -0.55
N HIS A 61 -9.79 12.86 -0.09
CA HIS A 61 -10.82 13.84 0.28
C HIS A 61 -11.70 14.24 -0.90
N HIS A 62 -11.14 14.28 -2.10
CA HIS A 62 -11.85 14.66 -3.33
C HIS A 62 -12.34 13.47 -4.17
N GLY A 63 -12.29 12.23 -3.64
CA GLY A 63 -12.73 11.03 -4.36
C GLY A 63 -11.93 10.74 -5.64
N MET A 64 -10.68 11.18 -5.72
CA MET A 64 -9.83 10.97 -6.89
C MET A 64 -9.20 9.57 -6.87
N PRO A 65 -9.11 8.88 -8.02
CA PRO A 65 -8.53 7.55 -8.09
C PRO A 65 -7.04 7.57 -7.72
N LEU A 66 -6.60 6.61 -6.90
CA LEU A 66 -5.22 6.53 -6.38
C LEU A 66 -4.27 5.68 -7.25
N ASN A 67 -4.78 5.02 -8.28
CA ASN A 67 -4.01 4.15 -9.19
C ASN A 67 -2.86 4.87 -9.90
N GLY A 68 -2.96 6.17 -10.15
CA GLY A 68 -1.86 6.98 -10.68
C GLY A 68 -0.65 7.11 -9.73
N LEU A 69 -0.80 6.71 -8.47
CA LEU A 69 0.27 6.69 -7.47
C LEU A 69 1.00 5.34 -7.40
N MET A 70 0.43 4.29 -7.99
CA MET A 70 1.05 2.95 -8.04
C MET A 70 1.81 2.80 -9.36
N THR A 71 3.09 3.14 -9.36
CA THR A 71 3.97 3.01 -10.53
C THR A 71 4.99 1.90 -10.33
N GLY A 72 5.22 1.08 -11.37
CA GLY A 72 6.16 -0.05 -11.33
C GLY A 72 5.51 -1.40 -11.00
N ALA A 73 6.31 -2.40 -10.65
CA ALA A 73 5.83 -3.69 -10.19
C ALA A 73 5.08 -3.56 -8.86
N THR A 74 4.02 -4.32 -8.68
CA THR A 74 3.29 -4.34 -7.42
C THR A 74 4.14 -5.01 -6.35
N ARG A 75 4.46 -4.26 -5.28
CA ARG A 75 5.19 -4.77 -4.12
C ARG A 75 4.24 -5.40 -3.13
N VAL A 76 4.47 -6.67 -2.84
CA VAL A 76 3.69 -7.45 -1.88
C VAL A 76 4.60 -7.85 -0.73
N MET A 77 4.19 -7.58 0.50
CA MET A 77 4.86 -8.07 1.69
C MET A 77 4.05 -9.21 2.30
N ILE A 78 4.69 -10.34 2.52
CA ILE A 78 4.13 -11.48 3.24
C ILE A 78 4.56 -11.37 4.69
N VAL A 79 3.60 -11.44 5.61
CA VAL A 79 3.84 -11.44 7.06
C VAL A 79 3.21 -12.71 7.64
N ASP A 80 4.04 -13.70 7.87
CA ASP A 80 3.64 -15.01 8.39
C ASP A 80 4.86 -15.68 9.06
N ASP A 81 4.68 -16.33 10.19
CA ASP A 81 5.76 -17.03 10.90
C ASP A 81 5.86 -18.51 10.53
N GLU A 82 4.93 -19.01 9.70
CA GLU A 82 4.93 -20.36 9.15
C GLU A 82 5.75 -20.41 7.85
N ALA A 83 6.96 -20.99 7.92
CA ALA A 83 7.89 -21.03 6.78
C ALA A 83 7.27 -21.67 5.51
N ASP A 84 6.48 -22.72 5.67
CA ASP A 84 5.84 -23.43 4.55
C ASP A 84 4.83 -22.54 3.81
N ILE A 85 4.07 -21.72 4.56
CA ILE A 85 3.12 -20.76 3.97
C ILE A 85 3.87 -19.67 3.22
N VAL A 86 4.93 -19.14 3.81
CA VAL A 86 5.78 -18.12 3.19
C VAL A 86 6.36 -18.63 1.87
N GLU A 87 7.00 -19.81 1.87
CA GLU A 87 7.60 -20.40 0.66
C GLU A 87 6.58 -20.60 -0.45
N VAL A 88 5.38 -21.09 -0.12
CA VAL A 88 4.30 -21.28 -1.09
C VAL A 88 3.85 -19.94 -1.67
N LEU A 89 3.64 -18.92 -0.84
CA LEU A 89 3.22 -17.59 -1.29
C LEU A 89 4.29 -16.89 -2.12
N GLU A 90 5.57 -16.95 -1.72
CA GLU A 90 6.69 -16.42 -2.52
C GLU A 90 6.71 -17.04 -3.92
N ARG A 91 6.67 -18.38 -4.00
CA ARG A 91 6.66 -19.08 -5.28
C ARG A 91 5.47 -18.70 -6.18
N ILE A 92 4.27 -18.53 -5.58
CA ILE A 92 3.08 -18.11 -6.31
C ILE A 92 3.26 -16.70 -6.88
N LEU A 93 3.68 -15.75 -6.04
CA LEU A 93 3.72 -14.35 -6.39
C LEU A 93 4.87 -14.00 -7.33
N GLU A 94 6.05 -14.61 -7.15
CA GLU A 94 7.19 -14.45 -8.05
C GLU A 94 6.98 -15.17 -9.39
N GLY A 95 6.34 -16.35 -9.36
CA GLY A 95 6.12 -17.17 -10.55
C GLY A 95 5.12 -16.59 -11.55
N GLU A 96 4.10 -15.87 -11.09
CA GLU A 96 3.12 -15.15 -11.92
C GLU A 96 3.67 -13.82 -12.46
N ALA A 97 4.95 -13.55 -12.22
CA ALA A 97 5.84 -12.63 -12.94
C ALA A 97 5.55 -11.13 -12.81
N LYS A 98 4.85 -10.65 -11.81
CA LYS A 98 4.57 -9.20 -11.71
C LYS A 98 4.73 -8.60 -10.32
N TYR A 99 4.99 -9.42 -9.30
CA TYR A 99 5.09 -8.95 -7.93
C TYR A 99 6.56 -8.89 -7.47
N GLU A 100 6.91 -7.80 -6.81
CA GLU A 100 8.13 -7.74 -6.01
C GLU A 100 7.75 -8.19 -4.60
N VAL A 101 8.33 -9.31 -4.14
CA VAL A 101 7.94 -9.94 -2.87
C VAL A 101 8.96 -9.62 -1.79
N GLU A 102 8.49 -9.26 -0.61
CA GLU A 102 9.27 -9.16 0.61
C GLU A 102 8.61 -9.97 1.73
N VAL A 103 9.41 -10.50 2.64
CA VAL A 103 8.93 -11.36 3.72
C VAL A 103 9.31 -10.78 5.08
N ALA A 104 8.36 -10.84 6.01
CA ALA A 104 8.58 -10.61 7.43
C ALA A 104 8.02 -11.79 8.24
N LYS A 105 8.84 -12.38 9.11
CA LYS A 105 8.47 -13.56 9.91
C LYS A 105 7.94 -13.21 11.30
N SER A 106 7.66 -11.94 11.56
CA SER A 106 7.09 -11.45 12.81
C SER A 106 6.46 -10.09 12.61
N GLY A 107 5.56 -9.68 13.49
CA GLY A 107 4.94 -8.36 13.44
C GLY A 107 5.94 -7.23 13.66
N PHE A 108 6.95 -7.45 14.51
CA PHE A 108 8.03 -6.49 14.69
C PHE A 108 8.82 -6.25 13.39
N MET A 109 9.23 -7.32 12.71
CA MET A 109 9.92 -7.22 11.42
C MET A 109 9.01 -6.62 10.35
N ALA A 110 7.70 -6.91 10.39
CA ALA A 110 6.74 -6.33 9.46
C ALA A 110 6.72 -4.80 9.53
N GLY A 111 6.76 -4.21 10.73
CA GLY A 111 6.84 -2.76 10.91
C GLY A 111 8.07 -2.15 10.25
N ILE A 112 9.26 -2.71 10.50
CA ILE A 112 10.53 -2.24 9.94
C ILE A 112 10.56 -2.40 8.42
N THR A 113 10.15 -3.57 7.93
CA THR A 113 10.14 -3.86 6.49
C THR A 113 9.14 -2.98 5.73
N ALA A 114 7.93 -2.80 6.28
CA ALA A 114 6.90 -1.96 5.66
C ALA A 114 7.35 -0.50 5.53
N GLU A 115 8.01 0.04 6.54
CA GLU A 115 8.52 1.42 6.49
C GLU A 115 9.59 1.60 5.41
N LYS A 116 10.48 0.61 5.27
CA LYS A 116 11.57 0.63 4.29
C LYS A 116 11.09 0.43 2.85
N SER A 117 10.24 -0.58 2.62
CA SER A 117 9.82 -1.01 1.27
C SER A 117 8.55 -0.31 0.79
N ARG A 118 7.72 0.19 1.71
CA ARG A 118 6.42 0.79 1.40
C ARG A 118 5.60 -0.11 0.46
N PRO A 119 5.23 -1.32 0.90
CA PRO A 119 4.54 -2.28 0.05
C PRO A 119 3.18 -1.74 -0.40
N HIS A 120 2.75 -2.14 -1.58
CA HIS A 120 1.40 -1.84 -2.05
C HIS A 120 0.37 -2.71 -1.34
N VAL A 121 0.75 -3.95 -1.02
CA VAL A 121 -0.10 -4.94 -0.34
C VAL A 121 0.69 -5.63 0.77
N ILE A 122 0.05 -5.85 1.91
CA ILE A 122 0.53 -6.71 2.98
C ILE A 122 -0.44 -7.90 3.09
N LEU A 123 0.06 -9.11 2.87
CA LEU A 123 -0.62 -10.36 3.25
C LEU A 123 -0.21 -10.66 4.70
N LEU A 124 -1.15 -10.53 5.64
CA LEU A 124 -0.86 -10.51 7.06
C LEU A 124 -1.54 -11.68 7.78
N ASP A 125 -0.75 -12.60 8.33
CA ASP A 125 -1.30 -13.60 9.23
C ASP A 125 -1.85 -12.96 10.51
N MET A 126 -3.03 -13.43 10.92
CA MET A 126 -3.71 -12.89 12.10
C MET A 126 -3.14 -13.42 13.42
N HIS A 127 -2.39 -14.53 13.39
CA HIS A 127 -1.91 -15.24 14.58
C HIS A 127 -0.39 -15.38 14.60
N LEU A 128 0.31 -14.25 14.49
CA LEU A 128 1.77 -14.23 14.66
C LEU A 128 2.15 -14.56 16.11
N LYS A 129 3.35 -15.10 16.32
CA LYS A 129 3.83 -15.50 17.66
C LYS A 129 4.11 -14.31 18.59
N ASP A 130 4.47 -13.16 18.02
CA ASP A 130 4.91 -11.98 18.78
C ASP A 130 3.81 -10.95 19.00
N ILE A 131 2.86 -10.81 18.07
CA ILE A 131 1.81 -9.78 18.13
C ILE A 131 0.56 -10.21 17.34
N ASP A 132 -0.61 -9.75 17.75
CA ASP A 132 -1.85 -9.95 16.99
C ASP A 132 -1.82 -9.13 15.67
N GLY A 133 -2.26 -9.73 14.56
CA GLY A 133 -2.28 -9.08 13.26
C GLY A 133 -3.10 -7.78 13.25
N ARG A 134 -4.10 -7.62 14.14
CA ARG A 134 -4.86 -6.37 14.27
C ARG A 134 -3.99 -5.20 14.71
N GLU A 135 -3.03 -5.44 15.61
CA GLU A 135 -2.11 -4.38 16.06
C GLU A 135 -1.13 -3.98 14.95
N VAL A 136 -0.67 -4.94 14.14
CA VAL A 136 0.14 -4.65 12.93
C VAL A 136 -0.66 -3.79 11.95
N ALA A 137 -1.91 -4.17 11.64
CA ALA A 137 -2.78 -3.41 10.76
C ALA A 137 -3.02 -1.99 11.27
N LYS A 138 -3.27 -1.83 12.57
CA LYS A 138 -3.44 -0.52 13.23
C LYS A 138 -2.18 0.34 13.11
N ALA A 139 -0.99 -0.22 13.30
CA ALA A 139 0.28 0.47 13.13
C ALA A 139 0.45 0.94 11.66
N VAL A 140 0.15 0.08 10.68
CA VAL A 140 0.16 0.44 9.25
C VAL A 140 -0.78 1.61 8.97
N ARG A 141 -2.01 1.59 9.49
CA ARG A 141 -3.01 2.67 9.29
C ARG A 141 -2.61 3.98 9.95
N SER A 142 -1.86 3.91 11.04
CA SER A 142 -1.38 5.10 11.76
C SER A 142 -0.17 5.75 11.09
N ASN A 143 0.55 5.02 10.23
CA ASN A 143 1.73 5.52 9.55
C ASN A 143 1.35 6.34 8.29
N PRO A 144 1.70 7.65 8.22
CA PRO A 144 1.39 8.49 7.06
C PRO A 144 1.99 7.97 5.74
N ASP A 145 3.12 7.27 5.79
CA ASP A 145 3.82 6.78 4.61
C ASP A 145 3.23 5.47 4.06
N LEU A 146 2.40 4.78 4.86
CA LEU A 146 1.74 3.52 4.50
C LEU A 146 0.25 3.68 4.18
N GLN A 147 -0.22 4.90 3.95
CA GLN A 147 -1.64 5.20 3.71
C GLN A 147 -2.22 4.55 2.45
N LEU A 148 -1.38 4.21 1.47
CA LEU A 148 -1.77 3.50 0.24
C LEU A 148 -1.66 1.98 0.37
N THR A 149 -0.96 1.50 1.39
CA THR A 149 -0.77 0.07 1.62
C THR A 149 -2.09 -0.62 1.90
N LYS A 150 -2.43 -1.63 1.12
CA LYS A 150 -3.58 -2.50 1.35
C LYS A 150 -3.20 -3.62 2.31
N VAL A 151 -4.05 -3.91 3.28
CA VAL A 151 -3.81 -4.98 4.27
C VAL A 151 -4.86 -6.06 4.08
N ILE A 152 -4.40 -7.27 3.75
CA ILE A 152 -5.22 -8.46 3.54
C ILE A 152 -4.96 -9.41 4.71
N ALA A 153 -5.99 -9.72 5.48
CA ALA A 153 -5.89 -10.67 6.59
C ALA A 153 -5.79 -12.11 6.08
N MET A 154 -4.90 -12.91 6.65
CA MET A 154 -4.83 -14.36 6.42
C MET A 154 -5.11 -15.10 7.72
N SER A 155 -5.98 -16.12 7.71
CA SER A 155 -6.19 -16.96 8.89
C SER A 155 -6.77 -18.33 8.55
N GLY A 156 -6.28 -19.35 9.24
CA GLY A 156 -6.87 -20.70 9.26
C GLY A 156 -7.86 -20.91 10.39
N ARG A 157 -7.75 -20.12 11.47
CA ARG A 157 -8.52 -20.30 12.72
C ARG A 157 -9.82 -19.51 12.76
N MET A 158 -9.86 -18.34 12.15
CA MET A 158 -11.05 -17.49 12.10
C MET A 158 -12.07 -18.06 11.09
N SER A 159 -13.34 -17.94 11.39
CA SER A 159 -14.43 -18.20 10.45
C SER A 159 -14.49 -17.13 9.35
N GLU A 160 -15.17 -17.40 8.25
CA GLU A 160 -15.39 -16.40 7.20
C GLU A 160 -16.15 -15.18 7.69
N VAL A 161 -17.09 -15.37 8.62
CA VAL A 161 -17.86 -14.27 9.21
C VAL A 161 -16.95 -13.33 10.01
N GLU A 162 -16.05 -13.89 10.81
CA GLU A 162 -15.05 -13.11 11.57
C GLU A 162 -14.07 -12.40 10.64
N LEU A 163 -13.60 -13.05 9.57
CA LEU A 163 -12.72 -12.44 8.58
C LEU A 163 -13.41 -11.30 7.81
N LYS A 164 -14.67 -11.50 7.41
CA LYS A 164 -15.49 -10.45 6.77
C LYS A 164 -15.66 -9.23 7.67
N ALA A 165 -15.83 -9.44 8.98
CA ALA A 165 -15.96 -8.36 9.95
C ALA A 165 -14.69 -7.49 10.10
N LEU A 166 -13.53 -7.96 9.63
CA LEU A 166 -12.28 -7.18 9.61
C LEU A 166 -12.28 -6.10 8.52
N ILE A 167 -13.06 -6.29 7.44
CA ILE A 167 -13.11 -5.31 6.34
C ILE A 167 -13.64 -3.98 6.87
N GLY A 168 -12.91 -2.90 6.60
CA GLY A 168 -13.22 -1.55 7.10
C GLY A 168 -12.67 -1.25 8.50
N SER A 169 -12.23 -2.28 9.28
CA SER A 169 -11.57 -2.09 10.59
C SER A 169 -10.04 -2.08 10.49
N GLY A 170 -9.50 -1.64 9.35
CA GLY A 170 -8.06 -1.60 9.06
C GLY A 170 -7.63 -2.58 7.98
N PHE A 171 -8.51 -3.48 7.55
CA PHE A 171 -8.26 -4.45 6.49
C PHE A 171 -9.05 -4.13 5.22
N ASP A 172 -8.41 -4.35 4.07
CA ASP A 172 -9.00 -4.14 2.73
C ASP A 172 -9.52 -5.45 2.11
N GLY A 173 -9.12 -6.59 2.67
CA GLY A 173 -9.51 -7.91 2.21
C GLY A 173 -9.13 -9.01 3.18
N TYR A 174 -9.48 -10.25 2.85
CA TYR A 174 -9.10 -11.43 3.63
C TYR A 174 -8.88 -12.66 2.76
N LEU A 175 -8.08 -13.59 3.28
CA LEU A 175 -7.83 -14.93 2.74
C LEU A 175 -8.05 -15.97 3.84
N LYS A 176 -8.96 -16.88 3.63
CA LYS A 176 -9.19 -18.03 4.53
C LYS A 176 -8.20 -19.14 4.16
N LYS A 177 -7.33 -19.53 5.09
CA LYS A 177 -6.46 -20.73 4.93
C LYS A 177 -7.31 -22.02 5.08
N PRO A 178 -7.11 -23.05 4.20
CA PRO A 178 -6.23 -23.09 3.07
C PRO A 178 -6.80 -22.31 1.86
N PHE A 179 -5.93 -21.64 1.11
CA PHE A 179 -6.27 -20.89 -0.10
C PHE A 179 -5.49 -21.45 -1.31
N ASN A 180 -5.98 -21.17 -2.52
CA ASN A 180 -5.30 -21.52 -3.77
C ASN A 180 -4.69 -20.28 -4.44
N VAL A 181 -3.85 -20.51 -5.46
CA VAL A 181 -3.14 -19.47 -6.23
C VAL A 181 -4.09 -18.39 -6.74
N ARG A 182 -5.20 -18.81 -7.37
CA ARG A 182 -6.17 -17.87 -7.95
C ARG A 182 -6.80 -16.95 -6.90
N GLN A 183 -7.14 -17.50 -5.73
CA GLN A 183 -7.70 -16.70 -4.63
C GLN A 183 -6.72 -15.64 -4.14
N VAL A 184 -5.43 -15.98 -4.00
CA VAL A 184 -4.39 -15.03 -3.57
C VAL A 184 -4.28 -13.88 -4.56
N ILE A 185 -4.09 -14.20 -5.85
CA ILE A 185 -3.92 -13.19 -6.91
C ILE A 185 -5.18 -12.32 -7.02
N GLN A 186 -6.37 -12.92 -7.08
CA GLN A 186 -7.62 -12.19 -7.20
C GLN A 186 -7.82 -11.23 -6.01
N THR A 187 -7.53 -11.67 -4.79
CA THR A 187 -7.69 -10.81 -3.59
C THR A 187 -6.71 -9.63 -3.63
N ILE A 188 -5.49 -9.83 -4.12
CA ILE A 188 -4.51 -8.74 -4.31
C ILE A 188 -5.01 -7.76 -5.37
N GLU A 189 -5.47 -8.26 -6.51
CA GLU A 189 -6.01 -7.45 -7.60
C GLU A 189 -7.22 -6.65 -7.15
N ASP A 190 -8.20 -7.29 -6.52
CA ASP A 190 -9.40 -6.63 -6.00
C ASP A 190 -9.06 -5.51 -5.01
N ALA A 191 -8.11 -5.75 -4.10
CA ALA A 191 -7.68 -4.76 -3.14
C ALA A 191 -6.95 -3.56 -3.79
N THR A 192 -6.21 -3.79 -4.89
CA THR A 192 -5.41 -2.76 -5.56
C THR A 192 -6.18 -2.00 -6.65
N HIS A 193 -7.21 -2.59 -7.24
CA HIS A 193 -8.03 -1.96 -8.29
C HIS A 193 -9.27 -1.21 -7.76
N VAL A 194 -9.53 -1.23 -6.45
CA VAL A 194 -10.67 -0.49 -5.87
C VAL A 194 -10.52 1.00 -6.13
N THR A 195 -11.33 1.51 -7.05
CA THR A 195 -11.63 2.94 -7.21
C THR A 195 -12.53 3.38 -6.04
N TYR A 196 -12.06 4.33 -5.24
CA TYR A 196 -12.88 4.98 -4.23
C TYR A 196 -13.74 6.07 -4.86
#